data_3a5d807eaed0edb69ec8d203055ed799
#
_entry.id   3a5d807eaed0edb69ec8d203055ed799
#
_cell.length_a   1.000
_cell.length_b   1.000
_cell.length_c   1.000
_cell.angle_alpha   90.00
_cell.angle_beta   90.00
_cell.angle_gamma   90.00
#
_symmetry.space_group_name_H-M   'P 1'
#
loop_
_entity.id
_entity.type
_entity.pdbx_description
1 polymer ?
#
loop_
_entity_poly.entity_id
_entity_poly.type
_entity_poly.pdbx_seq_one_letter_code
_entity_poly.pdbx_strand_id
1 'polypeptide(L)'
;MRKPIYEMNPKHNPFTENFDIKIWGELHGGMECAVYHFAPGTDVTPGLQTFGGFCPIPHWGYCFKGEMTVRYEDGKEEVIRAGDVFYSPKGHTLIVDKNAPVACEIIEFSNMADFGETEAVVAKTAKK
;
A
#
# COMPACT_ATOMS: atom_id res chain seq x y z
N MET A 1 -1.15 -5.12 -23.02
CA MET A 1 -0.12 -4.10 -22.78
C MET A 1 0.56 -4.43 -21.46
N ARG A 2 1.84 -4.21 -21.39
CA ARG A 2 2.65 -4.58 -20.23
C ARG A 2 3.70 -3.50 -19.94
N LYS A 3 4.20 -3.49 -18.71
CA LYS A 3 5.33 -2.68 -18.32
C LYS A 3 6.16 -3.43 -17.27
N PRO A 4 7.48 -3.56 -17.47
CA PRO A 4 8.33 -4.16 -16.45
C PRO A 4 8.34 -3.33 -15.17
N ILE A 5 8.39 -4.01 -14.04
CA ILE A 5 8.41 -3.34 -12.71
C ILE A 5 9.56 -2.33 -12.62
N TYR A 6 10.72 -2.67 -13.13
CA TYR A 6 11.91 -1.80 -13.05
C TYR A 6 11.81 -0.54 -13.92
N GLU A 7 10.82 -0.45 -14.79
CA GLU A 7 10.54 0.76 -15.59
C GLU A 7 9.47 1.65 -14.97
N MET A 8 8.89 1.26 -13.83
CA MET A 8 7.94 2.08 -13.12
C MET A 8 8.64 3.28 -12.51
N ASN A 9 8.03 4.45 -12.61
CA ASN A 9 8.57 5.66 -12.02
C ASN A 9 8.24 5.70 -10.52
N PRO A 10 9.24 5.94 -9.66
CA PRO A 10 8.96 6.20 -8.26
C PRO A 10 8.08 7.45 -8.15
N LYS A 11 7.06 7.40 -7.31
CA LYS A 11 6.19 8.54 -7.05
C LYS A 11 6.22 8.82 -5.57
N HIS A 12 6.48 10.07 -5.22
CA HIS A 12 6.41 10.48 -3.82
C HIS A 12 4.98 10.30 -3.32
N ASN A 13 4.85 9.61 -2.21
CA ASN A 13 3.57 9.39 -1.58
C ASN A 13 3.70 9.77 -0.11
N PRO A 14 2.96 10.79 0.38
CA PRO A 14 3.06 11.21 1.77
C PRO A 14 2.73 10.14 2.80
N PHE A 15 2.03 9.07 2.41
CA PHE A 15 1.77 7.94 3.31
C PHE A 15 3.02 7.10 3.58
N THR A 16 4.00 7.19 2.71
CA THR A 16 5.00 6.13 2.58
C THR A 16 6.41 6.70 2.46
N GLU A 17 6.72 7.74 3.25
CA GLU A 17 8.04 8.36 3.24
C GLU A 17 9.18 7.36 3.46
N ASN A 18 8.90 6.24 4.11
CA ASN A 18 9.87 5.22 4.47
C ASN A 18 9.82 3.98 3.58
N PHE A 19 9.09 4.01 2.48
CA PHE A 19 9.03 2.85 1.58
C PHE A 19 9.38 3.21 0.16
N ASP A 20 9.94 2.22 -0.54
CA ASP A 20 10.09 2.29 -1.98
C ASP A 20 8.76 2.00 -2.64
N ILE A 21 8.17 3.01 -3.24
CA ILE A 21 6.94 2.88 -4.01
C ILE A 21 7.24 3.17 -5.46
N LYS A 22 6.79 2.26 -6.31
CA LYS A 22 6.79 2.46 -7.76
C LYS A 22 5.35 2.42 -8.20
N ILE A 23 4.81 3.57 -8.52
CA ILE A 23 3.44 3.69 -8.98
C ILE A 23 3.48 3.91 -10.48
N TRP A 24 2.78 3.06 -11.18
CA TRP A 24 2.55 3.20 -12.60
C TRP A 24 1.11 3.61 -12.81
N GLY A 25 0.80 4.88 -12.84
CA GLY A 25 -0.53 5.43 -12.98
C GLY A 25 -1.58 4.52 -13.64
N GLU A 26 -2.27 4.97 -14.63
CA GLU A 26 -3.30 4.14 -15.26
C GLU A 26 -2.70 3.00 -16.06
N LEU A 27 -3.01 1.76 -15.68
CA LEU A 27 -2.67 0.60 -16.48
C LEU A 27 -3.68 0.44 -17.63
N HIS A 28 -4.90 0.09 -17.31
CA HIS A 28 -6.04 0.04 -18.22
C HIS A 28 -7.32 -0.06 -17.40
N GLY A 29 -8.41 0.44 -17.94
CA GLY A 29 -9.72 0.30 -17.31
C GLY A 29 -9.85 1.07 -15.99
N GLY A 30 -9.10 2.16 -15.83
CA GLY A 30 -9.17 2.96 -14.63
C GLY A 30 -8.47 2.37 -13.41
N MET A 31 -7.54 1.44 -13.62
CA MET A 31 -6.79 0.79 -12.53
C MET A 31 -5.39 1.38 -12.43
N GLU A 32 -4.94 1.58 -11.22
CA GLU A 32 -3.57 1.96 -10.90
C GLU A 32 -2.83 0.78 -10.27
N CYS A 33 -1.53 0.70 -10.50
CA CYS A 33 -0.68 -0.37 -9.98
C CYS A 33 0.43 0.24 -9.12
N ALA A 34 0.68 -0.36 -7.97
CA ALA A 34 1.76 0.06 -7.08
C ALA A 34 2.56 -1.16 -6.62
N VAL A 35 3.87 -1.03 -6.63
CA VAL A 35 4.79 -2.02 -6.06
C VAL A 35 5.40 -1.43 -4.81
N TYR A 36 5.31 -2.17 -3.72
CA TYR A 36 5.82 -1.73 -2.42
C TYR A 36 6.91 -2.66 -1.91
N HIS A 37 7.88 -2.04 -1.25
CA HIS A 37 8.91 -2.72 -0.49
C HIS A 37 8.81 -2.18 0.94
N PHE A 38 8.31 -3.01 1.86
CA PHE A 38 8.13 -2.63 3.26
C PHE A 38 9.22 -3.26 4.13
N ALA A 39 10.16 -2.46 4.58
CA ALA A 39 11.22 -2.93 5.46
C ALA A 39 10.67 -3.47 6.79
N PRO A 40 11.41 -4.37 7.49
CA PRO A 40 11.03 -4.75 8.84
C PRO A 40 10.85 -3.54 9.75
N GLY A 41 9.79 -3.54 10.55
CA GLY A 41 9.44 -2.41 11.42
C GLY A 41 8.52 -1.37 10.78
N THR A 42 8.16 -1.54 9.53
CA THR A 42 7.21 -0.64 8.87
C THR A 42 5.84 -0.69 9.55
N ASP A 43 5.30 0.48 9.84
CA ASP A 43 3.93 0.67 10.31
C ASP A 43 3.36 1.86 9.53
N VAL A 44 2.38 1.60 8.68
CA VAL A 44 1.81 2.67 7.85
C VAL A 44 0.75 3.49 8.59
N THR A 45 0.33 3.06 9.78
CA THR A 45 -0.72 3.72 10.54
C THR A 45 -0.47 5.21 10.77
N PRO A 46 0.73 5.66 11.17
CA PRO A 46 0.98 7.10 11.33
C PRO A 46 0.74 7.91 10.05
N GLY A 47 1.07 7.35 8.89
CA GLY A 47 0.83 8.00 7.60
C GLY A 47 -0.65 8.08 7.21
N LEU A 48 -1.51 7.34 7.90
CA LEU A 48 -2.95 7.29 7.63
C LEU A 48 -3.78 8.11 8.63
N GLN A 49 -3.16 8.95 9.44
CA GLN A 49 -3.88 9.69 10.50
C GLN A 49 -4.97 10.60 9.96
N THR A 50 -4.80 11.14 8.76
CA THR A 50 -5.85 11.92 8.07
C THR A 50 -7.16 11.14 7.94
N PHE A 51 -7.08 9.81 7.90
CA PHE A 51 -8.22 8.91 7.75
C PHE A 51 -8.47 8.09 9.03
N GLY A 52 -8.03 8.59 10.19
CA GLY A 52 -8.20 7.87 11.45
C GLY A 52 -7.30 6.66 11.63
N GLY A 53 -6.22 6.56 10.85
CA GLY A 53 -5.25 5.47 10.94
C GLY A 53 -5.53 4.29 10.02
N PHE A 54 -6.56 4.38 9.16
CA PHE A 54 -6.95 3.30 8.26
C PHE A 54 -7.10 3.80 6.82
N CYS A 55 -6.58 3.03 5.88
CA CYS A 55 -6.65 3.37 4.47
C CYS A 55 -8.08 3.25 3.94
N PRO A 56 -8.63 4.30 3.30
CA PRO A 56 -9.98 4.25 2.77
C PRO A 56 -10.07 3.61 1.38
N ILE A 57 -8.96 3.19 0.79
CA ILE A 57 -8.92 2.64 -0.57
C ILE A 57 -8.87 1.13 -0.51
N PRO A 58 -9.79 0.41 -1.19
CA PRO A 58 -9.64 -1.03 -1.34
C PRO A 58 -8.50 -1.36 -2.32
N HIS A 59 -7.79 -2.44 -2.02
CA HIS A 59 -6.69 -2.94 -2.85
C HIS A 59 -6.84 -4.41 -3.13
N TRP A 60 -6.43 -4.82 -4.31
CA TRP A 60 -6.25 -6.21 -4.71
C TRP A 60 -4.77 -6.41 -4.98
N GLY A 61 -4.20 -7.51 -4.51
CA GLY A 61 -2.77 -7.68 -4.70
C GLY A 61 -2.25 -9.09 -4.56
N TYR A 62 -0.94 -9.17 -4.65
CA TYR A 62 -0.18 -10.41 -4.50
C TYR A 62 1.09 -10.11 -3.71
N CYS A 63 1.38 -10.95 -2.71
CA CYS A 63 2.61 -10.88 -1.94
C CYS A 63 3.62 -11.84 -2.54
N PHE A 64 4.79 -11.33 -2.94
CA PHE A 64 5.82 -12.17 -3.54
C PHE A 64 7.03 -12.37 -2.63
N LYS A 65 7.13 -11.68 -1.50
CA LYS A 65 8.21 -11.88 -0.55
C LYS A 65 7.82 -11.40 0.84
N GLY A 66 8.26 -12.14 1.87
CA GLY A 66 8.06 -11.76 3.26
C GLY A 66 6.63 -11.94 3.75
N GLU A 67 6.28 -11.21 4.78
CA GLU A 67 4.92 -11.19 5.33
C GLU A 67 4.59 -9.84 5.95
N MET A 68 3.30 -9.54 6.01
CA MET A 68 2.78 -8.37 6.69
C MET A 68 1.51 -8.72 7.45
N THR A 69 1.22 -7.97 8.50
CA THR A 69 -0.03 -8.07 9.23
C THR A 69 -0.93 -6.93 8.80
N VAL A 70 -2.11 -7.25 8.33
CA VAL A 70 -3.16 -6.28 8.01
C VAL A 70 -4.11 -6.22 9.17
N ARG A 71 -4.39 -5.02 9.66
CA ARG A 71 -5.35 -4.79 10.74
C ARG A 71 -6.51 -3.99 10.19
N TYR A 72 -7.71 -4.37 10.59
CA TYR A 72 -8.96 -3.74 10.18
C TYR A 72 -9.54 -2.89 11.31
N GLU A 73 -10.43 -1.96 10.96
CA GLU A 73 -11.07 -1.07 11.94
C GLU A 73 -11.80 -1.81 13.06
N ASP A 74 -12.34 -3.00 12.78
CA ASP A 74 -13.02 -3.83 13.79
C ASP A 74 -12.06 -4.56 14.74
N GLY A 75 -10.75 -4.36 14.57
CA GLY A 75 -9.72 -5.00 15.38
C GLY A 75 -9.27 -6.37 14.89
N LYS A 76 -9.89 -6.90 13.86
CA LYS A 76 -9.44 -8.16 13.25
C LYS A 76 -8.11 -7.97 12.55
N GLU A 77 -7.32 -9.02 12.51
CA GLU A 77 -6.02 -9.04 11.85
C GLU A 77 -5.91 -10.23 10.91
N GLU A 78 -5.13 -10.06 9.87
CA GLU A 78 -4.84 -11.10 8.90
C GLU A 78 -3.37 -11.01 8.52
N VAL A 79 -2.70 -12.16 8.46
CA VAL A 79 -1.31 -12.21 8.00
C VAL A 79 -1.28 -12.60 6.54
N ILE A 80 -0.63 -11.77 5.73
CA ILE A 80 -0.43 -12.00 4.30
C ILE A 80 1.03 -12.38 4.09
N ARG A 81 1.25 -13.50 3.42
CA ARG A 81 2.59 -14.07 3.20
C ARG A 81 2.89 -14.22 1.72
N ALA A 82 4.17 -14.40 1.42
CA ALA A 82 4.62 -14.69 0.06
C ALA A 82 3.80 -15.83 -0.54
N GLY A 83 3.27 -15.61 -1.74
CA GLY A 83 2.38 -16.54 -2.42
C GLY A 83 0.89 -16.25 -2.26
N ASP A 84 0.52 -15.35 -1.37
CA ASP A 84 -0.89 -15.00 -1.16
C ASP A 84 -1.39 -13.97 -2.17
N VAL A 85 -2.55 -14.26 -2.74
CA VAL A 85 -3.39 -13.26 -3.39
C VAL A 85 -4.28 -12.67 -2.32
N PHE A 86 -4.37 -11.35 -2.25
CA PHE A 86 -5.13 -10.72 -1.18
C PHE A 86 -6.09 -9.65 -1.69
N TYR A 87 -7.09 -9.38 -0.87
CA TYR A 87 -7.98 -8.25 -1.00
C TYR A 87 -8.00 -7.51 0.33
N SER A 88 -7.67 -6.22 0.30
CA SER A 88 -7.75 -5.35 1.46
C SER A 88 -8.92 -4.39 1.27
N PRO A 89 -10.07 -4.63 1.93
CA PRO A 89 -11.17 -3.69 1.86
C PRO A 89 -10.79 -2.35 2.49
N LYS A 90 -11.55 -1.31 2.23
CA LYS A 90 -11.35 -0.02 2.91
C LYS A 90 -11.37 -0.23 4.43
N GLY A 91 -10.61 0.58 5.15
CA GLY A 91 -10.53 0.47 6.60
C GLY A 91 -9.46 -0.49 7.09
N HIS A 92 -8.35 -0.55 6.39
CA HIS A 92 -7.19 -1.38 6.75
C HIS A 92 -5.95 -0.53 7.03
N THR A 93 -5.05 -1.08 7.82
CA THR A 93 -3.65 -0.63 7.93
C THR A 93 -2.74 -1.84 7.88
N LEU A 94 -1.45 -1.63 7.72
CA LEU A 94 -0.51 -2.75 7.67
C LEU A 94 0.75 -2.49 8.47
N ILE A 95 1.32 -3.57 8.96
CA ILE A 95 2.49 -3.56 9.82
C ILE A 95 3.40 -4.71 9.39
N VAL A 96 4.71 -4.44 9.32
CA VAL A 96 5.73 -5.49 9.17
C VAL A 96 6.48 -5.58 10.48
N ASP A 97 6.57 -6.78 11.05
CA ASP A 97 7.25 -7.02 12.31
C ASP A 97 8.70 -6.51 12.24
N LYS A 98 9.15 -5.83 13.28
CA LYS A 98 10.52 -5.32 13.36
C LYS A 98 11.57 -6.43 13.35
N ASN A 99 11.19 -7.64 13.74
CA ASN A 99 12.07 -8.81 13.76
C ASN A 99 11.90 -9.69 12.52
N ALA A 100 11.12 -9.23 11.51
CA ALA A 100 10.96 -9.98 10.27
C ALA A 100 12.33 -10.21 9.62
N PRO A 101 12.61 -11.42 9.12
CA PRO A 101 13.91 -11.72 8.50
C PRO A 101 14.15 -11.05 7.17
N VAL A 102 13.07 -10.65 6.49
CA VAL A 102 13.13 -10.00 5.17
C VAL A 102 12.04 -8.95 5.08
N ALA A 103 12.21 -7.99 4.16
CA ALA A 103 11.17 -7.03 3.83
C ALA A 103 9.96 -7.74 3.20
N CYS A 104 8.80 -7.14 3.34
CA CYS A 104 7.59 -7.59 2.64
C CYS A 104 7.50 -6.87 1.30
N GLU A 105 7.36 -7.61 0.22
CA GLU A 105 7.22 -7.06 -1.11
C GLU A 105 5.91 -7.50 -1.72
N ILE A 106 5.13 -6.52 -2.17
CA ILE A 106 3.79 -6.74 -2.72
C ILE A 106 3.59 -5.91 -3.99
N ILE A 107 2.63 -6.34 -4.78
CA ILE A 107 2.04 -5.52 -5.83
C ILE A 107 0.57 -5.34 -5.50
N GLU A 108 0.07 -4.12 -5.65
CA GLU A 108 -1.33 -3.79 -5.44
C GLU A 108 -1.92 -3.13 -6.66
N PHE A 109 -3.21 -3.38 -6.87
CA PHE A 109 -4.02 -2.72 -7.89
C PHE A 109 -5.16 -1.99 -7.17
N SER A 110 -5.43 -0.77 -7.58
CA SER A 110 -6.47 0.06 -6.99
C SER A 110 -7.24 0.79 -8.07
N ASN A 111 -8.48 1.16 -7.76
CA ASN A 111 -9.24 2.02 -8.65
C ASN A 111 -8.58 3.39 -8.68
N MET A 112 -8.26 3.87 -9.86
CA MET A 112 -7.52 5.11 -10.05
C MET A 112 -8.24 6.33 -9.48
N ALA A 113 -9.55 6.38 -9.60
CA ALA A 113 -10.36 7.49 -9.07
C ALA A 113 -10.26 7.55 -7.54
N ASP A 114 -10.41 6.40 -6.85
CA ASP A 114 -10.29 6.33 -5.39
C ASP A 114 -8.89 6.73 -4.94
N PHE A 115 -7.87 6.24 -5.63
CA PHE A 115 -6.47 6.55 -5.32
C PHE A 115 -6.19 8.04 -5.49
N GLY A 116 -6.64 8.63 -6.59
CA GLY A 116 -6.43 10.04 -6.88
C GLY A 116 -7.07 10.96 -5.84
N GLU A 117 -8.29 10.67 -5.42
CA GLU A 117 -8.99 11.44 -4.38
C GLU A 117 -8.24 11.36 -3.05
N THR A 118 -7.82 10.18 -2.64
CA THR A 118 -7.10 9.96 -1.41
C THR A 118 -5.75 10.67 -1.42
N GLU A 119 -5.01 10.56 -2.51
CA GLU A 119 -3.73 11.23 -2.68
C GLU A 119 -3.87 12.75 -2.57
N ALA A 120 -4.92 13.32 -3.16
CA ALA A 120 -5.19 14.75 -3.09
C ALA A 120 -5.48 15.21 -1.65
N VAL A 121 -6.24 14.45 -0.89
CA VAL A 121 -6.55 14.76 0.52
C VAL A 121 -5.27 14.72 1.37
N VAL A 122 -4.44 13.69 1.19
CA VAL A 122 -3.18 13.55 1.93
C VAL A 122 -2.22 14.69 1.58
N ALA A 123 -2.11 15.05 0.30
CA ALA A 123 -1.27 16.15 -0.14
C ALA A 123 -1.68 17.48 0.51
N LYS A 124 -2.99 17.74 0.63
CA LYS A 124 -3.49 18.92 1.34
C LYS A 124 -3.11 18.92 2.81
N THR A 125 -3.23 17.79 3.47
CA THR A 125 -2.89 17.65 4.89
C THR A 125 -1.40 17.79 5.13
N ALA A 126 -0.57 17.21 4.27
CA ALA A 126 0.88 17.27 4.38
C ALA A 126 1.46 18.68 4.19
N LYS A 127 0.73 19.57 3.52
CA LYS A 127 1.14 20.97 3.32
C LYS A 127 0.87 21.87 4.52
N LYS A 128 0.20 21.38 5.50
CA LYS A 128 -0.07 22.09 6.74
C LYS A 128 1.02 21.85 7.77
#